data_b616039e55a4d30a90ebfd35ed936b63
#
_entry.id   b616039e55a4d30a90ebfd35ed936b63
#
_cell.length_a   1.000
_cell.length_b   1.000
_cell.length_c   1.000
_cell.angle_alpha   90.00
_cell.angle_beta   90.00
_cell.angle_gamma   90.00
#
_symmetry.space_group_name_H-M   'P 1'
#
loop_
_entity.id
_entity.type
_entity.pdbx_description
1 polymer ?
#
loop_
_entity_poly.entity_id
_entity_poly.type
_entity_poly.pdbx_seq_one_letter_code
_entity_poly.pdbx_strand_id
1 'polypeptide(L)'
;KIDASNQDRTDMVEYVDSYFLQKFSSVTHLDGATINTESPAWAIDRLSILALKIYHMQEEANRATASDEHRAACAKKLAVLMEQKTDLSTAIDQLLADMAAGKKYMKVYKQMKMYNDESLNPVLYQNKS
;
A
#
# COMPACT_ATOMS: atom_id res chain seq x y z
N LYS A 1 0.96 -15.29 -14.80
CA LYS A 1 1.35 -15.45 -13.38
C LYS A 1 1.49 -14.12 -12.64
N ILE A 2 2.21 -13.18 -13.24
CA ILE A 2 2.41 -11.86 -12.62
C ILE A 2 1.07 -11.14 -12.49
N ASP A 3 0.24 -11.19 -13.51
CA ASP A 3 -1.07 -10.54 -13.50
C ASP A 3 -1.99 -11.15 -12.45
N ALA A 4 -2.00 -12.48 -12.33
CA ALA A 4 -2.81 -13.16 -11.32
C ALA A 4 -2.34 -12.81 -9.90
N SER A 5 -1.03 -12.78 -9.70
CA SER A 5 -0.45 -12.42 -8.40
C SER A 5 -0.79 -10.97 -8.02
N ASN A 6 -0.71 -10.04 -8.97
CA ASN A 6 -1.08 -8.65 -8.74
C ASN A 6 -2.57 -8.50 -8.44
N GLN A 7 -3.41 -9.27 -9.12
CA GLN A 7 -4.84 -9.26 -8.89
C GLN A 7 -5.17 -9.77 -7.47
N ASP A 8 -4.55 -10.86 -7.05
CA ASP A 8 -4.75 -11.41 -5.71
C ASP A 8 -4.35 -10.40 -4.65
N ARG A 9 -3.25 -9.69 -4.87
CA ARG A 9 -2.77 -8.67 -3.96
C ARG A 9 -3.75 -7.50 -3.87
N THR A 10 -4.28 -7.05 -5.01
CA THR A 10 -5.26 -5.98 -5.05
C THR A 10 -6.55 -6.39 -4.34
N ASP A 11 -7.00 -7.62 -4.57
CA ASP A 11 -8.19 -8.16 -3.91
C ASP A 11 -8.01 -8.20 -2.39
N MET A 12 -6.83 -8.60 -1.92
CA MET A 12 -6.52 -8.61 -0.50
C MET A 12 -6.54 -7.20 0.09
N VAL A 13 -5.97 -6.22 -0.63
CA VAL A 13 -5.99 -4.82 -0.19
C VAL A 13 -7.42 -4.31 -0.09
N GLU A 14 -8.25 -4.59 -1.07
CA GLU A 14 -9.67 -4.19 -1.05
C GLU A 14 -10.41 -4.82 0.13
N TYR A 15 -10.13 -6.09 0.40
CA TYR A 15 -10.74 -6.79 1.53
C TYR A 15 -10.37 -6.14 2.87
N VAL A 16 -9.07 -5.85 3.05
CA VAL A 16 -8.58 -5.21 4.28
C VAL A 16 -9.14 -3.80 4.43
N ASP A 17 -9.22 -3.03 3.32
CA ASP A 17 -9.81 -1.70 3.35
C ASP A 17 -11.28 -1.74 3.71
N SER A 18 -12.01 -2.73 3.22
CA SER A 18 -13.43 -2.91 3.58
C SER A 18 -13.58 -3.14 5.08
N TYR A 19 -12.67 -3.90 5.67
CA TYR A 19 -12.63 -4.11 7.11
C TYR A 19 -12.45 -2.79 7.86
N PHE A 20 -11.49 -1.97 7.46
CA PHE A 20 -11.25 -0.69 8.11
C PHE A 20 -12.41 0.27 7.90
N LEU A 21 -13.00 0.29 6.72
CA LEU A 21 -14.16 1.12 6.44
C LEU A 21 -15.32 0.77 7.38
N GLN A 22 -15.56 -0.52 7.56
CA GLN A 22 -16.60 -1.00 8.48
C GLN A 22 -16.25 -0.67 9.92
N LYS A 23 -15.01 -0.88 10.32
CA LYS A 23 -14.55 -0.60 11.69
C LYS A 23 -14.76 0.85 12.08
N PHE A 24 -14.53 1.78 11.15
CA PHE A 24 -14.66 3.20 11.42
C PHE A 24 -16.00 3.79 10.93
N SER A 25 -16.96 2.95 10.54
CA SER A 25 -18.23 3.40 9.99
C SER A 25 -19.06 4.21 11.00
N SER A 26 -18.89 3.95 12.28
CA SER A 26 -19.61 4.66 13.34
C SER A 26 -18.90 5.95 13.78
N VAL A 27 -17.71 6.22 13.26
CA VAL A 27 -16.97 7.43 13.62
C VAL A 27 -17.58 8.63 12.92
N THR A 28 -17.93 9.65 13.70
CA THR A 28 -18.43 10.92 13.14
C THR A 28 -17.23 11.77 12.73
N HIS A 29 -17.23 12.20 11.48
CA HIS A 29 -16.16 13.07 10.99
C HIS A 29 -16.28 14.45 11.65
N LEU A 30 -15.14 14.95 12.13
CA LEU A 30 -15.07 16.29 12.70
C LEU A 30 -15.20 17.34 11.59
N ASP A 31 -15.62 18.55 11.97
CA ASP A 31 -15.58 19.68 11.03
C ASP A 31 -14.15 19.90 10.58
N GLY A 32 -13.94 19.99 9.28
CA GLY A 32 -12.60 20.13 8.73
C GLY A 32 -11.85 18.83 8.54
N ALA A 33 -12.50 17.68 8.75
CA ALA A 33 -11.87 16.39 8.48
C ALA A 33 -11.42 16.32 7.01
N THR A 34 -10.22 15.78 6.78
CA THR A 34 -9.66 15.67 5.43
C THR A 34 -9.71 14.25 4.92
N ILE A 35 -9.87 14.13 3.60
CA ILE A 35 -9.78 12.83 2.94
C ILE A 35 -8.32 12.46 2.75
N ASN A 36 -8.00 11.21 3.05
CA ASN A 36 -6.64 10.72 2.84
C ASN A 36 -6.51 10.13 1.43
N THR A 37 -5.37 10.34 0.81
CA THR A 37 -5.12 9.86 -0.55
C THR A 37 -4.84 8.37 -0.60
N GLU A 38 -4.38 7.80 0.50
CA GLU A 38 -3.99 6.41 0.58
C GLU A 38 -4.75 5.74 1.72
N SER A 39 -5.26 4.54 1.45
CA SER A 39 -5.95 3.78 2.49
C SER A 39 -4.93 3.09 3.41
N PRO A 40 -5.33 2.70 4.63
CA PRO A 40 -4.47 1.93 5.51
C PRO A 40 -3.94 0.65 4.88
N ALA A 41 -4.77 -0.06 4.12
CA ALA A 41 -4.33 -1.32 3.51
C ALA A 41 -3.26 -1.09 2.45
N TRP A 42 -3.37 -0.05 1.63
CA TRP A 42 -2.32 0.28 0.66
C TRP A 42 -1.03 0.71 1.36
N ALA A 43 -1.14 1.42 2.46
CA ALA A 43 0.03 1.81 3.25
C ALA A 43 0.71 0.57 3.86
N ILE A 44 -0.07 -0.38 4.36
CA ILE A 44 0.46 -1.64 4.89
C ILE A 44 1.12 -2.46 3.77
N ASP A 45 0.51 -2.48 2.59
CA ASP A 45 1.08 -3.14 1.42
C ASP A 45 2.45 -2.54 1.07
N ARG A 46 2.55 -1.22 1.09
CA ARG A 46 3.82 -0.53 0.86
C ARG A 46 4.86 -0.92 1.91
N LEU A 47 4.44 -1.06 3.16
CA LEU A 47 5.33 -1.49 4.24
C LEU A 47 5.85 -2.92 4.00
N SER A 48 5.02 -3.81 3.48
CA SER A 48 5.42 -5.18 3.18
C SER A 48 6.47 -5.23 2.06
N ILE A 49 6.32 -4.38 1.05
CA ILE A 49 7.32 -4.27 -0.03
C ILE A 49 8.64 -3.75 0.53
N LEU A 50 8.57 -2.76 1.40
CA LEU A 50 9.76 -2.20 2.04
C LEU A 50 10.47 -3.25 2.90
N ALA A 51 9.73 -4.07 3.64
CA ALA A 51 10.29 -5.15 4.44
C ALA A 51 11.05 -6.15 3.57
N LEU A 52 10.53 -6.46 2.39
CA LEU A 52 11.20 -7.36 1.46
C LEU A 52 12.50 -6.74 0.92
N LYS A 53 12.49 -5.46 0.62
CA LYS A 53 13.71 -4.74 0.20
C LYS A 53 14.75 -4.76 1.30
N ILE A 54 14.35 -4.57 2.54
CA ILE A 54 15.24 -4.61 3.69
C ILE A 54 15.89 -5.99 3.80
N TYR A 55 15.09 -7.04 3.68
CA TYR A 55 15.59 -8.41 3.75
C TYR A 55 16.68 -8.66 2.69
N HIS A 56 16.39 -8.32 1.44
CA HIS A 56 17.35 -8.50 0.35
C HIS A 56 18.60 -7.66 0.54
N MET A 57 18.46 -6.45 1.03
CA MET A 57 19.60 -5.57 1.24
C MET A 57 20.48 -6.07 2.40
N GLN A 58 19.87 -6.66 3.43
CA GLN A 58 20.62 -7.30 4.51
C GLN A 58 21.44 -8.48 4.01
N GLU A 59 20.86 -9.28 3.12
CA GLU A 59 21.59 -10.39 2.53
C GLU A 59 22.81 -9.90 1.74
N GLU A 60 22.63 -8.84 0.94
CA GLU A 60 23.73 -8.29 0.14
C GLU A 60 24.79 -7.63 1.01
N ALA A 61 24.41 -6.94 2.06
CA ALA A 61 25.36 -6.31 2.99
C ALA A 61 26.20 -7.34 3.75
N ASN A 62 25.69 -8.55 3.91
CA ASN A 62 26.36 -9.63 4.63
C ASN A 62 26.93 -10.73 3.73
N ARG A 63 26.84 -10.54 2.41
CA ARG A 63 27.29 -11.57 1.49
C ARG A 63 28.82 -11.70 1.49
N ALA A 64 29.33 -12.85 1.91
CA ALA A 64 30.76 -13.08 2.08
C ALA A 64 31.55 -13.00 0.75
N THR A 65 30.87 -13.33 -0.36
CA THR A 65 31.52 -13.33 -1.70
C THR A 65 31.55 -11.95 -2.35
N ALA A 66 30.85 -10.97 -1.78
CA ALA A 66 30.83 -9.61 -2.32
C ALA A 66 32.09 -8.85 -1.86
N SER A 67 32.46 -7.81 -2.63
CA SER A 67 33.56 -6.93 -2.26
C SER A 67 33.18 -6.12 -1.01
N ASP A 68 34.21 -5.63 -0.31
CA ASP A 68 33.99 -4.75 0.85
C ASP A 68 33.27 -3.47 0.45
N GLU A 69 33.60 -2.92 -0.73
CA GLU A 69 32.95 -1.72 -1.24
C GLU A 69 31.46 -1.96 -1.48
N HIS A 70 31.11 -3.11 -2.07
CA HIS A 70 29.71 -3.47 -2.31
C HIS A 70 28.96 -3.61 -1.00
N ARG A 71 29.54 -4.33 -0.04
CA ARG A 71 28.91 -4.52 1.27
C ARG A 71 28.68 -3.21 2.00
N ALA A 72 29.67 -2.31 1.93
CA ALA A 72 29.56 -1.00 2.57
C ALA A 72 28.47 -0.15 1.92
N ALA A 73 28.37 -0.18 0.58
CA ALA A 73 27.32 0.54 -0.14
C ALA A 73 25.93 -0.01 0.23
N CYS A 74 25.80 -1.32 0.32
CA CYS A 74 24.54 -1.95 0.70
C CYS A 74 24.16 -1.64 2.13
N ALA A 75 25.14 -1.57 3.05
CA ALA A 75 24.90 -1.20 4.43
C ALA A 75 24.34 0.22 4.56
N LYS A 76 24.85 1.16 3.74
CA LYS A 76 24.32 2.53 3.71
C LYS A 76 22.88 2.56 3.22
N LYS A 77 22.58 1.82 2.16
CA LYS A 77 21.21 1.72 1.64
C LYS A 77 20.28 1.10 2.67
N LEU A 78 20.77 0.07 3.38
CA LEU A 78 20.00 -0.59 4.43
C LEU A 78 19.61 0.40 5.53
N ALA A 79 20.55 1.26 5.95
CA ALA A 79 20.26 2.27 6.98
C ALA A 79 19.13 3.21 6.54
N VAL A 80 19.13 3.64 5.28
CA VAL A 80 18.07 4.49 4.74
C VAL A 80 16.72 3.74 4.72
N LEU A 81 16.73 2.47 4.31
CA LEU A 81 15.51 1.67 4.27
C LEU A 81 14.94 1.45 5.67
N MET A 82 15.80 1.27 6.68
CA MET A 82 15.36 1.12 8.06
C MET A 82 14.71 2.40 8.59
N GLU A 83 15.27 3.56 8.23
CA GLU A 83 14.66 4.84 8.56
C GLU A 83 13.30 5.00 7.90
N GLN A 84 13.19 4.64 6.62
CA GLN A 84 11.91 4.66 5.89
C GLN A 84 10.88 3.75 6.56
N LYS A 85 11.31 2.58 7.03
CA LYS A 85 10.41 1.65 7.73
C LYS A 85 9.85 2.28 9.00
N THR A 86 10.68 2.93 9.78
CA THR A 86 10.26 3.61 11.00
C THR A 86 9.26 4.73 10.68
N ASP A 87 9.58 5.54 9.66
CA ASP A 87 8.72 6.66 9.26
C ASP A 87 7.37 6.17 8.76
N LEU A 88 7.37 5.15 7.91
CA LEU A 88 6.13 4.61 7.34
C LEU A 88 5.27 3.96 8.41
N SER A 89 5.88 3.20 9.33
CA SER A 89 5.15 2.58 10.44
C SER A 89 4.51 3.63 11.33
N THR A 90 5.23 4.70 11.64
CA THR A 90 4.72 5.82 12.42
C THR A 90 3.56 6.51 11.70
N ALA A 91 3.71 6.73 10.39
CA ALA A 91 2.66 7.38 9.60
C ALA A 91 1.39 6.53 9.55
N ILE A 92 1.51 5.22 9.46
CA ILE A 92 0.35 4.31 9.46
C ILE A 92 -0.36 4.39 10.81
N ASP A 93 0.38 4.37 11.91
CA ASP A 93 -0.21 4.50 13.26
C ASP A 93 -0.95 5.82 13.41
N GLN A 94 -0.36 6.91 12.91
CA GLN A 94 -0.98 8.23 12.94
C GLN A 94 -2.26 8.27 12.09
N LEU A 95 -2.24 7.65 10.92
CA LEU A 95 -3.41 7.59 10.05
C LEU A 95 -4.56 6.87 10.75
N LEU A 96 -4.30 5.71 11.35
CA LEU A 96 -5.33 4.95 12.05
C LEU A 96 -5.87 5.72 13.26
N ALA A 97 -5.01 6.39 14.01
CA ALA A 97 -5.43 7.21 15.13
C ALA A 97 -6.29 8.39 14.68
N ASP A 98 -5.91 9.04 13.58
CA ASP A 98 -6.68 10.16 13.03
C ASP A 98 -8.04 9.72 12.50
N MET A 99 -8.11 8.54 11.88
CA MET A 99 -9.38 7.99 11.42
C MET A 99 -10.29 7.64 12.59
N ALA A 100 -9.74 7.05 13.64
CA ALA A 100 -10.49 6.72 14.84
C ALA A 100 -11.03 7.98 15.55
N ALA A 101 -10.28 9.07 15.48
CA ALA A 101 -10.66 10.36 16.07
C ALA A 101 -11.57 11.20 15.18
N GLY A 102 -11.84 10.76 13.95
CA GLY A 102 -12.67 11.51 13.00
C GLY A 102 -11.97 12.67 12.33
N LYS A 103 -10.63 12.75 12.43
CA LYS A 103 -9.85 13.83 11.84
C LYS A 103 -9.58 13.59 10.35
N LYS A 104 -9.53 12.34 9.95
CA LYS A 104 -9.33 11.93 8.55
C LYS A 104 -10.31 10.81 8.21
N TYR A 105 -10.61 10.68 6.95
CA TYR A 105 -11.45 9.60 6.44
C TYR A 105 -10.89 9.10 5.13
N MET A 106 -11.31 7.89 4.77
CA MET A 106 -10.93 7.27 3.50
C MET A 106 -12.16 6.87 2.72
N LYS A 107 -11.98 6.73 1.42
CA LYS A 107 -12.98 6.13 0.55
C LYS A 107 -12.39 4.90 -0.10
N VAL A 108 -13.21 3.89 -0.30
CA VAL A 108 -12.80 2.67 -0.96
C VAL A 108 -13.41 2.64 -2.35
N TYR A 109 -12.55 2.57 -3.35
CA TYR A 109 -12.96 2.45 -4.74
C TYR A 109 -12.55 1.07 -5.23
N LYS A 110 -13.54 0.24 -5.48
CA LYS A 110 -13.25 -1.09 -6.02
C LYS A 110 -12.71 -0.96 -7.42
N GLN A 111 -11.77 -1.84 -7.73
CA GLN A 111 -11.19 -1.89 -9.05
C GLN A 111 -12.26 -2.26 -10.08
N MET A 112 -12.34 -1.49 -11.15
CA MET A 112 -13.28 -1.75 -12.22
C MET A 112 -12.57 -2.40 -13.40
N LYS A 113 -13.10 -3.53 -13.85
CA LYS A 113 -12.55 -4.27 -14.98
C LYS A 113 -13.18 -3.74 -16.27
N MET A 114 -12.84 -2.52 -16.62
CA MET A 114 -13.49 -1.78 -17.69
C MET A 114 -13.38 -2.45 -19.05
N TYR A 115 -12.32 -3.21 -19.28
CA TYR A 115 -12.10 -3.87 -20.54
C TYR A 115 -12.93 -5.14 -20.72
N ASN A 116 -13.49 -5.64 -19.65
CA ASN A 116 -14.27 -6.87 -19.65
C ASN A 116 -15.76 -6.64 -19.41
N ASP A 117 -16.20 -5.42 -19.29
CA ASP A 117 -17.58 -5.08 -18.95
C ASP A 117 -18.08 -3.99 -19.88
N GLU A 118 -18.97 -4.36 -20.81
CA GLU A 118 -19.52 -3.43 -21.79
C GLU A 118 -20.28 -2.27 -21.16
N SER A 119 -20.95 -2.51 -20.03
CA SER A 119 -21.71 -1.47 -19.36
C SER A 119 -20.83 -0.40 -18.76
N LEU A 120 -19.60 -0.75 -18.39
CA LEU A 120 -18.63 0.18 -17.81
C LEU A 120 -17.75 0.85 -18.85
N ASN A 121 -17.69 0.29 -20.06
CA ASN A 121 -16.83 0.79 -21.10
C ASN A 121 -17.53 0.71 -22.48
N PRO A 122 -18.65 1.41 -22.63
CA PRO A 122 -19.46 1.31 -23.84
C PRO A 122 -18.74 1.76 -25.10
N VAL A 123 -17.86 2.75 -24.99
CA VAL A 123 -17.14 3.26 -26.16
C VAL A 123 -16.24 2.17 -26.76
N LEU A 124 -15.62 1.34 -25.93
CA LEU A 124 -14.75 0.28 -26.38
C LEU A 124 -15.53 -0.83 -27.10
N TYR A 125 -16.71 -1.18 -26.60
CA TYR A 125 -17.53 -2.26 -27.16
C TYR A 125 -18.53 -1.82 -28.20
N GLN A 126 -18.79 -0.56 -28.29
CA GLN A 126 -19.77 0.02 -29.20
C GLN A 126 -19.49 -0.31 -30.65
N ASN A 127 -18.23 -0.35 -31.04
CA ASN A 127 -17.80 -0.60 -32.42
C ASN A 127 -17.81 -2.06 -32.82
N LYS A 128 -18.21 -2.94 -31.94
CA LYS A 128 -18.28 -4.37 -32.21
C LYS A 128 -19.60 -4.82 -32.82
N SER A 129 -20.56 -3.97 -32.81
CA SER A 129 -21.89 -4.28 -33.38
C SER A 129 -21.96 -4.08 -34.91
#